data_b240b0cb46f2cddeca3a8fb8b7e2f7ed
#
_entry.id   b240b0cb46f2cddeca3a8fb8b7e2f7ed
#
_cell.length_a   1.000
_cell.length_b   1.000
_cell.length_c   1.000
_cell.angle_alpha   90.00
_cell.angle_beta   90.00
_cell.angle_gamma   90.00
#
_symmetry.space_group_name_H-M   'P 1'
#
loop_
_entity.id
_entity.type
_entity.pdbx_description
1 polymer ?
#
loop_
_entity_poly.entity_id
_entity_poly.type
_entity_poly.pdbx_seq_one_letter_code
_entity_poly.pdbx_strand_id
1 'polypeptide(L)'
;DSAYVLYDYLPKFWDDPNRGRIPLAWGINPNLRDTYPDVVAHYYATMTPADTITADAGAAGYINPTRIAPADLPAFVRHNRAYFQEADLAFAPMVLDWAEPTPAVKDAFQAFAPKGMGSMVWDMHTNTGHGPTPQVWRGMPVLNLLNQANEFPGPERTADIIATAIAENSGGLKGFYMFRIVWTSPTQILEMLAALRTRHPEIDFEVLDIGTFYRLAGERLAAGPAS
;
A
#
# COMPACT_ATOMS: atom_id res chain seq x y z
N ASP A 1 -12.27 -4.44 1.27
CA ASP A 1 -12.26 -5.89 1.45
C ASP A 1 -13.65 -6.48 1.75
N SER A 2 -14.68 -5.65 1.77
CA SER A 2 -16.06 -6.06 2.03
C SER A 2 -17.06 -5.19 1.26
N ALA A 3 -18.32 -5.63 1.22
CA ALA A 3 -19.42 -4.85 0.65
C ALA A 3 -19.54 -3.45 1.28
N TYR A 4 -19.40 -3.36 2.60
CA TYR A 4 -19.42 -2.08 3.30
C TYR A 4 -18.38 -1.10 2.75
N VAL A 5 -17.16 -1.57 2.50
CA VAL A 5 -16.09 -0.73 1.95
C VAL A 5 -16.51 -0.18 0.58
N LEU A 6 -17.05 -1.01 -0.30
CA LEU A 6 -17.42 -0.58 -1.66
C LEU A 6 -18.62 0.37 -1.71
N TYR A 7 -19.62 0.16 -0.84
CA TYR A 7 -20.91 0.87 -0.94
C TYR A 7 -21.03 2.09 -0.04
N ASP A 8 -20.36 2.09 1.12
CA ASP A 8 -20.54 3.14 2.12
C ASP A 8 -19.26 3.91 2.41
N TYR A 9 -18.13 3.22 2.48
CA TYR A 9 -16.87 3.81 2.90
C TYR A 9 -16.12 4.46 1.74
N LEU A 10 -15.77 3.71 0.72
CA LEU A 10 -14.94 4.17 -0.39
C LEU A 10 -15.56 5.33 -1.18
N PRO A 11 -16.90 5.38 -1.42
CA PRO A 11 -17.51 6.51 -2.12
C PRO A 11 -17.23 7.87 -1.48
N LYS A 12 -17.16 7.93 -0.13
CA LYS A 12 -16.90 9.18 0.62
C LYS A 12 -15.55 9.82 0.28
N PHE A 13 -14.58 8.99 -0.13
CA PHE A 13 -13.24 9.42 -0.52
C PHE A 13 -13.07 9.46 -2.04
N TRP A 14 -13.73 8.55 -2.74
CA TRP A 14 -13.71 8.51 -4.21
C TRP A 14 -14.36 9.73 -4.84
N ASP A 15 -15.44 10.21 -4.26
CA ASP A 15 -16.17 11.39 -4.73
C ASP A 15 -15.61 12.72 -4.19
N ASP A 16 -14.45 12.69 -3.51
CA ASP A 16 -13.79 13.90 -3.01
C ASP A 16 -13.40 14.81 -4.19
N PRO A 17 -13.74 16.13 -4.14
CA PRO A 17 -13.51 17.06 -5.25
C PRO A 17 -12.03 17.28 -5.58
N ASN A 18 -11.12 16.91 -4.70
CA ASN A 18 -9.69 17.01 -4.91
C ASN A 18 -9.05 15.67 -5.32
N ARG A 19 -9.82 14.59 -5.51
CA ARG A 19 -9.30 13.34 -6.08
C ARG A 19 -8.72 13.61 -7.47
N GLY A 20 -7.62 12.96 -7.78
CA GLY A 20 -6.90 13.13 -9.04
C GLY A 20 -5.85 14.26 -9.05
N ARG A 21 -5.75 15.05 -7.97
CA ARG A 21 -4.73 16.11 -7.85
C ARG A 21 -3.36 15.60 -7.37
N ILE A 22 -3.34 14.42 -6.78
CA ILE A 22 -2.12 13.70 -6.37
C ILE A 22 -2.27 12.23 -6.73
N PRO A 23 -1.18 11.50 -6.98
CA PRO A 23 -1.23 10.06 -7.17
C PRO A 23 -1.67 9.34 -5.90
N LEU A 24 -2.67 8.46 -6.04
CA LEU A 24 -3.17 7.61 -4.95
C LEU A 24 -3.31 6.15 -5.41
N ALA A 25 -2.93 5.22 -4.54
CA ALA A 25 -3.18 3.80 -4.72
C ALA A 25 -4.39 3.39 -3.87
N TRP A 26 -5.43 2.89 -4.54
CA TRP A 26 -6.71 2.50 -3.94
C TRP A 26 -6.75 0.98 -3.75
N GLY A 27 -6.80 0.53 -2.51
CA GLY A 27 -6.92 -0.89 -2.19
C GLY A 27 -8.35 -1.38 -2.40
N ILE A 28 -8.55 -2.21 -3.42
CA ILE A 28 -9.82 -2.93 -3.66
C ILE A 28 -9.50 -4.42 -3.69
N ASN A 29 -10.19 -5.20 -2.84
CA ASN A 29 -10.00 -6.64 -2.84
C ASN A 29 -10.47 -7.25 -4.17
N PRO A 30 -9.60 -7.90 -4.95
CA PRO A 30 -9.95 -8.40 -6.27
C PRO A 30 -11.10 -9.41 -6.29
N ASN A 31 -11.34 -10.15 -5.19
CA ASN A 31 -12.48 -11.08 -5.06
C ASN A 31 -13.84 -10.38 -5.19
N LEU A 32 -13.91 -9.07 -4.88
CA LEU A 32 -15.16 -8.32 -4.94
C LEU A 32 -15.69 -8.17 -6.37
N ARG A 33 -14.84 -8.37 -7.36
CA ARG A 33 -15.25 -8.43 -8.76
C ARG A 33 -16.28 -9.53 -9.04
N ASP A 34 -16.19 -10.65 -8.36
CA ASP A 34 -17.11 -11.78 -8.58
C ASP A 34 -18.43 -11.60 -7.87
N THR A 35 -18.43 -10.83 -6.76
CA THR A 35 -19.63 -10.62 -5.94
C THR A 35 -20.30 -9.27 -6.20
N TYR A 36 -19.55 -8.26 -6.66
CA TYR A 36 -20.01 -6.91 -6.91
C TYR A 36 -19.42 -6.34 -8.22
N PRO A 37 -19.59 -7.03 -9.36
CA PRO A 37 -18.92 -6.68 -10.62
C PRO A 37 -19.23 -5.25 -11.09
N ASP A 38 -20.49 -4.84 -10.99
CA ASP A 38 -20.92 -3.51 -11.46
C ASP A 38 -20.29 -2.38 -10.62
N VAL A 39 -20.14 -2.60 -9.30
CA VAL A 39 -19.54 -1.62 -8.41
C VAL A 39 -18.02 -1.52 -8.64
N VAL A 40 -17.36 -2.67 -8.80
CA VAL A 40 -15.93 -2.66 -9.14
C VAL A 40 -15.70 -2.01 -10.51
N ALA A 41 -16.54 -2.33 -11.51
CA ALA A 41 -16.48 -1.71 -12.83
C ALA A 41 -16.69 -0.18 -12.77
N HIS A 42 -17.55 0.32 -11.87
CA HIS A 42 -17.72 1.75 -11.65
C HIS A 42 -16.42 2.43 -11.23
N TYR A 43 -15.68 1.85 -10.28
CA TYR A 43 -14.39 2.41 -9.84
C TYR A 43 -13.38 2.45 -10.98
N TYR A 44 -13.25 1.36 -11.75
CA TYR A 44 -12.37 1.35 -12.92
C TYR A 44 -12.78 2.38 -13.99
N ALA A 45 -14.07 2.53 -14.27
CA ALA A 45 -14.58 3.44 -15.28
C ALA A 45 -14.45 4.94 -14.89
N THR A 46 -14.36 5.22 -13.58
CA THR A 46 -14.31 6.61 -13.05
C THR A 46 -12.93 7.00 -12.52
N MET A 47 -11.90 6.16 -12.72
CA MET A 47 -10.51 6.48 -12.40
C MET A 47 -10.04 7.75 -13.11
N THR A 48 -9.25 8.55 -12.42
CA THR A 48 -8.45 9.62 -13.03
C THR A 48 -7.05 9.08 -13.39
N PRO A 49 -6.26 9.78 -14.19
CA PRO A 49 -4.87 9.37 -14.47
C PRO A 49 -3.96 9.30 -13.23
N ALA A 50 -4.38 9.91 -12.12
CA ALA A 50 -3.63 9.87 -10.85
C ALA A 50 -4.05 8.73 -9.92
N ASP A 51 -5.10 7.99 -10.26
CA ASP A 51 -5.58 6.86 -9.48
C ASP A 51 -4.94 5.56 -9.96
N THR A 52 -4.56 4.69 -9.04
CA THR A 52 -4.15 3.32 -9.34
C THR A 52 -4.92 2.37 -8.44
N ILE A 53 -5.64 1.41 -9.01
CA ILE A 53 -6.26 0.34 -8.23
C ILE A 53 -5.21 -0.72 -7.94
N THR A 54 -5.15 -1.16 -6.70
CA THR A 54 -4.25 -2.21 -6.21
C THR A 54 -5.02 -3.22 -5.39
N ALA A 55 -4.41 -4.38 -5.13
CA ALA A 55 -4.98 -5.30 -4.17
C ALA A 55 -5.03 -4.67 -2.77
N ASP A 56 -6.11 -4.95 -2.06
CA ASP A 56 -6.28 -4.59 -0.64
C ASP A 56 -5.51 -5.57 0.27
N ALA A 57 -5.76 -5.50 1.57
CA ALA A 57 -5.02 -6.23 2.60
C ALA A 57 -4.85 -7.73 2.27
N GLY A 58 -3.62 -8.14 2.05
CA GLY A 58 -3.21 -9.52 1.83
C GLY A 58 -3.06 -9.93 0.37
N ALA A 59 -3.99 -9.69 -0.51
CA ALA A 59 -4.02 -9.98 -1.95
C ALA A 59 -5.48 -10.15 -2.43
N ALA A 60 -5.84 -11.22 -3.18
CA ALA A 60 -7.22 -11.61 -3.43
C ALA A 60 -7.75 -12.39 -2.22
N GLY A 61 -8.25 -11.66 -1.24
CA GLY A 61 -8.70 -12.11 0.06
C GLY A 61 -7.92 -11.48 1.23
N TYR A 62 -8.61 -11.17 2.31
CA TYR A 62 -8.00 -10.67 3.54
C TYR A 62 -7.35 -11.85 4.29
N ILE A 63 -6.03 -11.96 4.22
CA ILE A 63 -5.30 -13.12 4.74
C ILE A 63 -3.96 -12.70 5.35
N ASN A 64 -3.50 -13.46 6.35
CA ASN A 64 -2.14 -13.39 6.87
C ASN A 64 -1.28 -14.44 6.14
N PRO A 65 -0.48 -14.07 5.13
CA PRO A 65 0.21 -15.02 4.27
C PRO A 65 1.17 -15.96 5.01
N THR A 66 1.78 -15.50 6.11
CA THR A 66 2.69 -16.34 6.92
C THR A 66 1.97 -17.46 7.67
N ARG A 67 0.63 -17.44 7.72
CA ARG A 67 -0.19 -18.48 8.34
C ARG A 67 -0.72 -19.51 7.35
N ILE A 68 -0.48 -19.32 6.05
CA ILE A 68 -0.82 -20.33 5.03
C ILE A 68 0.12 -21.53 5.21
N ALA A 69 -0.46 -22.72 5.31
CA ALA A 69 0.36 -23.93 5.38
C ALA A 69 1.21 -24.08 4.09
N PRO A 70 2.46 -24.52 4.16
CA PRO A 70 3.31 -24.62 2.98
C PRO A 70 2.70 -25.46 1.83
N ALA A 71 1.90 -26.47 2.16
CA ALA A 71 1.19 -27.29 1.19
C ALA A 71 0.11 -26.52 0.41
N ASP A 72 -0.44 -25.43 0.97
CA ASP A 72 -1.52 -24.63 0.40
C ASP A 72 -1.01 -23.41 -0.40
N LEU A 73 0.26 -23.03 -0.25
CA LEU A 73 0.85 -21.91 -1.00
C LEU A 73 0.69 -22.04 -2.52
N PRO A 74 0.83 -23.22 -3.15
CA PRO A 74 0.55 -23.36 -4.59
C PRO A 74 -0.90 -23.03 -4.97
N ALA A 75 -1.87 -23.35 -4.12
CA ALA A 75 -3.28 -23.01 -4.35
C ALA A 75 -3.50 -21.50 -4.18
N PHE A 76 -2.91 -20.89 -3.17
CA PHE A 76 -2.91 -19.44 -2.96
C PHE A 76 -2.32 -18.70 -4.17
N VAL A 77 -1.19 -19.15 -4.70
CA VAL A 77 -0.58 -18.56 -5.90
C VAL A 77 -1.48 -18.67 -7.12
N ARG A 78 -2.08 -19.85 -7.38
CA ARG A 78 -2.98 -20.02 -8.54
C ARG A 78 -4.20 -19.11 -8.43
N HIS A 79 -4.82 -19.03 -7.27
CA HIS A 79 -5.96 -18.16 -7.00
C HIS A 79 -5.61 -16.69 -7.26
N ASN A 80 -4.56 -16.19 -6.64
CA ASN A 80 -4.16 -14.80 -6.78
C ASN A 80 -3.72 -14.44 -8.20
N ARG A 81 -3.00 -15.34 -8.87
CA ARG A 81 -2.56 -15.11 -10.25
C ARG A 81 -3.76 -14.89 -11.20
N ALA A 82 -4.83 -15.65 -11.05
CA ALA A 82 -6.04 -15.47 -11.86
C ALA A 82 -6.64 -14.07 -11.63
N TYR A 83 -6.87 -13.70 -10.37
CA TYR A 83 -7.46 -12.39 -10.04
C TYR A 83 -6.57 -11.21 -10.44
N PHE A 84 -5.27 -11.31 -10.22
CA PHE A 84 -4.33 -10.24 -10.57
C PHE A 84 -4.25 -10.04 -12.09
N GLN A 85 -4.23 -11.12 -12.86
CA GLN A 85 -4.23 -11.04 -14.33
C GLN A 85 -5.51 -10.43 -14.87
N GLU A 86 -6.66 -10.84 -14.37
CA GLU A 86 -7.97 -10.37 -14.84
C GLU A 86 -8.30 -8.95 -14.40
N ALA A 87 -7.73 -8.46 -13.28
CA ALA A 87 -7.87 -7.10 -12.78
C ALA A 87 -6.71 -6.18 -13.21
N ASP A 88 -5.77 -6.66 -14.04
CA ASP A 88 -4.55 -5.93 -14.45
C ASP A 88 -3.74 -5.40 -13.26
N LEU A 89 -3.63 -6.19 -12.20
CA LEU A 89 -2.87 -5.85 -11.00
C LEU A 89 -1.44 -6.39 -11.11
N ALA A 90 -0.49 -5.61 -10.60
CA ALA A 90 0.92 -5.99 -10.59
C ALA A 90 1.62 -5.69 -9.24
N PHE A 91 0.90 -5.08 -8.31
CA PHE A 91 1.38 -4.68 -6.99
C PHE A 91 0.47 -5.23 -5.89
N ALA A 92 1.08 -5.64 -4.78
CA ALA A 92 0.41 -5.94 -3.52
C ALA A 92 1.00 -5.01 -2.43
N PRO A 93 0.63 -3.71 -2.43
CA PRO A 93 1.30 -2.71 -1.59
C PRO A 93 0.89 -2.78 -0.13
N MET A 94 -0.18 -3.51 0.20
CA MET A 94 -0.72 -3.57 1.56
C MET A 94 -0.92 -5.02 2.00
N VAL A 95 0.16 -5.65 2.46
CA VAL A 95 0.11 -6.97 3.10
C VAL A 95 0.22 -6.79 4.60
N LEU A 96 -0.86 -7.08 5.30
CA LEU A 96 -0.92 -7.04 6.77
C LEU A 96 -0.73 -8.45 7.31
N ASP A 97 0.28 -8.64 8.17
CA ASP A 97 0.57 -9.96 8.73
C ASP A 97 1.07 -9.83 10.18
N TRP A 98 1.22 -10.93 10.87
CA TRP A 98 1.72 -11.00 12.24
C TRP A 98 3.20 -11.39 12.31
N ALA A 99 3.82 -11.59 11.17
CA ALA A 99 5.24 -11.89 11.06
C ALA A 99 5.78 -11.34 9.73
N GLU A 100 7.09 -11.17 9.63
CA GLU A 100 7.75 -10.82 8.38
C GLU A 100 7.52 -11.90 7.31
N PRO A 101 7.36 -11.51 6.03
CA PRO A 101 7.16 -12.45 4.95
C PRO A 101 8.35 -13.41 4.81
N THR A 102 8.07 -14.70 4.95
CA THR A 102 9.08 -15.76 4.75
C THR A 102 9.54 -15.81 3.28
N PRO A 103 10.67 -16.47 2.96
CA PRO A 103 11.07 -16.70 1.57
C PRO A 103 9.95 -17.31 0.72
N ALA A 104 9.21 -18.29 1.24
CA ALA A 104 8.11 -18.93 0.52
C ALA A 104 6.94 -17.96 0.25
N VAL A 105 6.62 -17.08 1.19
CA VAL A 105 5.60 -16.03 1.01
C VAL A 105 6.08 -15.01 -0.04
N LYS A 106 7.34 -14.58 0.02
CA LYS A 106 7.90 -13.67 -0.99
C LYS A 106 7.91 -14.30 -2.40
N ASP A 107 8.23 -15.60 -2.51
CA ASP A 107 8.13 -16.33 -3.78
C ASP A 107 6.68 -16.38 -4.29
N ALA A 108 5.71 -16.59 -3.40
CA ALA A 108 4.29 -16.60 -3.75
C ALA A 108 3.85 -15.23 -4.30
N PHE A 109 4.17 -14.14 -3.61
CA PHE A 109 3.82 -12.78 -4.07
C PHE A 109 4.54 -12.40 -5.36
N GLN A 110 5.82 -12.74 -5.51
CA GLN A 110 6.56 -12.51 -6.75
C GLN A 110 5.89 -13.16 -7.96
N ALA A 111 5.21 -14.29 -7.78
CA ALA A 111 4.55 -15.02 -8.85
C ALA A 111 3.28 -14.32 -9.40
N PHE A 112 2.65 -13.40 -8.67
CA PHE A 112 1.46 -12.68 -9.12
C PHE A 112 1.53 -11.16 -8.96
N ALA A 113 2.39 -10.63 -8.09
CA ALA A 113 2.60 -9.21 -7.87
C ALA A 113 4.09 -8.82 -8.10
N PRO A 114 4.68 -9.09 -9.27
CA PRO A 114 6.12 -9.00 -9.50
C PRO A 114 6.68 -7.58 -9.43
N LYS A 115 5.83 -6.56 -9.53
CA LYS A 115 6.28 -5.16 -9.53
C LYS A 115 6.44 -4.56 -8.14
N GLY A 116 5.89 -5.21 -7.10
CA GLY A 116 6.13 -4.74 -5.73
C GLY A 116 5.21 -5.32 -4.68
N MET A 117 5.77 -5.54 -3.50
CA MET A 117 5.08 -5.97 -2.29
C MET A 117 5.36 -4.98 -1.17
N GLY A 118 4.31 -4.43 -0.56
CA GLY A 118 4.39 -3.68 0.69
C GLY A 118 3.87 -4.52 1.85
N SER A 119 4.60 -4.57 2.93
CA SER A 119 4.19 -5.39 4.08
C SER A 119 4.34 -4.63 5.39
N MET A 120 3.44 -4.93 6.31
CA MET A 120 3.49 -4.45 7.68
C MET A 120 3.23 -5.63 8.62
N VAL A 121 4.14 -5.83 9.57
CA VAL A 121 3.95 -6.73 10.68
C VAL A 121 3.14 -6.02 11.74
N TRP A 122 1.94 -6.51 12.01
CA TRP A 122 1.03 -5.90 12.95
C TRP A 122 1.17 -6.51 14.33
N ASP A 123 1.47 -5.70 15.33
CA ASP A 123 1.43 -6.11 16.73
C ASP A 123 0.06 -5.77 17.33
N MET A 124 -0.72 -6.78 17.59
CA MET A 124 -2.07 -6.64 18.17
C MET A 124 -2.06 -6.11 19.61
N HIS A 125 -0.96 -6.29 20.37
CA HIS A 125 -0.90 -5.86 21.75
C HIS A 125 -0.62 -4.36 21.90
N THR A 126 0.22 -3.84 21.00
CA THR A 126 0.61 -2.42 21.03
C THR A 126 -0.17 -1.58 20.03
N ASN A 127 -0.96 -2.21 19.16
CA ASN A 127 -1.62 -1.57 18.02
C ASN A 127 -0.63 -0.80 17.11
N THR A 128 0.58 -1.31 17.01
CA THR A 128 1.65 -0.75 16.18
C THR A 128 2.05 -1.72 15.08
N GLY A 129 2.70 -1.20 14.05
CA GLY A 129 3.23 -2.01 12.97
C GLY A 129 4.67 -1.59 12.64
N HIS A 130 5.47 -2.56 12.27
CA HIS A 130 6.79 -2.35 11.68
C HIS A 130 6.86 -3.06 10.33
N GLY A 131 7.73 -2.61 9.47
CA GLY A 131 7.90 -3.22 8.16
C GLY A 131 8.95 -4.32 8.16
N PRO A 132 8.94 -5.15 7.10
CA PRO A 132 10.07 -6.01 6.80
C PRO A 132 11.29 -5.17 6.42
N THR A 133 12.47 -5.75 6.54
CA THR A 133 13.67 -5.12 5.98
C THR A 133 13.52 -4.97 4.46
N PRO A 134 13.62 -3.74 3.93
CA PRO A 134 13.49 -3.50 2.49
C PRO A 134 14.55 -4.27 1.70
N GLN A 135 14.13 -4.92 0.61
CA GLN A 135 15.00 -5.72 -0.23
C GLN A 135 14.43 -5.87 -1.64
N VAL A 136 15.27 -6.29 -2.58
CA VAL A 136 14.81 -6.80 -3.87
C VAL A 136 14.80 -8.33 -3.80
N TRP A 137 13.61 -8.92 -3.90
CA TRP A 137 13.44 -10.37 -3.88
C TRP A 137 13.15 -10.88 -5.30
N ARG A 138 14.14 -11.51 -5.94
CA ARG A 138 14.03 -12.03 -7.33
C ARG A 138 13.43 -11.00 -8.31
N GLY A 139 13.90 -9.75 -8.22
CA GLY A 139 13.43 -8.64 -9.04
C GLY A 139 12.20 -7.88 -8.51
N MET A 140 11.50 -8.41 -7.51
CA MET A 140 10.37 -7.73 -6.85
C MET A 140 10.87 -6.89 -5.67
N PRO A 141 10.66 -5.58 -5.63
CA PRO A 141 10.89 -4.79 -4.43
C PRO A 141 9.92 -5.19 -3.31
N VAL A 142 10.45 -5.47 -2.14
CA VAL A 142 9.70 -5.71 -0.90
C VAL A 142 10.00 -4.56 0.04
N LEU A 143 8.97 -3.81 0.41
CA LEU A 143 9.11 -2.57 1.19
C LEU A 143 8.24 -2.64 2.45
N ASN A 144 8.60 -1.82 3.44
CA ASN A 144 7.74 -1.64 4.60
C ASN A 144 6.58 -0.69 4.27
N LEU A 145 5.43 -0.97 4.87
CA LEU A 145 4.26 -0.11 4.87
C LEU A 145 4.15 0.56 6.24
N LEU A 146 4.02 1.88 6.24
CA LEU A 146 3.90 2.70 7.44
C LEU A 146 2.42 2.94 7.78
N ASN A 147 2.05 2.95 9.06
CA ASN A 147 0.67 3.09 9.52
C ASN A 147 0.40 4.39 10.29
N GLN A 148 1.38 5.26 10.44
CA GLN A 148 1.27 6.47 11.26
C GLN A 148 0.24 7.49 10.72
N ALA A 149 -0.05 7.45 9.41
CA ALA A 149 -1.03 8.31 8.74
C ALA A 149 -2.42 7.66 8.58
N ASN A 150 -2.72 6.59 9.31
CA ASN A 150 -3.98 5.86 9.20
C ASN A 150 -5.21 6.69 9.60
N GLU A 151 -5.04 7.63 10.51
CA GLU A 151 -6.08 8.55 10.99
C GLU A 151 -5.69 9.99 10.68
N PHE A 152 -6.68 10.88 10.67
CA PHE A 152 -6.48 12.31 10.41
C PHE A 152 -6.92 13.16 11.61
N PRO A 153 -6.05 13.37 12.61
CA PRO A 153 -6.34 14.26 13.74
C PRO A 153 -6.25 15.76 13.43
N GLY A 154 -6.14 16.11 12.14
CA GLY A 154 -5.96 17.45 11.61
C GLY A 154 -4.65 17.61 10.82
N PRO A 155 -4.58 18.59 9.89
CA PRO A 155 -3.46 18.68 8.94
C PRO A 155 -2.10 18.86 9.63
N GLU A 156 -2.00 19.78 10.61
CA GLU A 156 -0.73 20.07 11.28
C GLU A 156 -0.24 18.88 12.10
N ARG A 157 -1.15 18.27 12.87
CA ARG A 157 -0.80 17.13 13.72
C ARG A 157 -0.42 15.91 12.90
N THR A 158 -1.11 15.66 11.79
CA THR A 158 -0.76 14.56 10.88
C THR A 158 0.58 14.82 10.21
N ALA A 159 0.88 16.07 9.83
CA ALA A 159 2.18 16.47 9.29
C ALA A 159 3.31 16.20 10.31
N ASP A 160 3.13 16.58 11.58
CA ASP A 160 4.12 16.31 12.64
C ASP A 160 4.33 14.80 12.86
N ILE A 161 3.27 13.99 12.81
CA ILE A 161 3.35 12.53 12.92
C ILE A 161 4.15 11.95 11.75
N ILE A 162 3.90 12.40 10.51
CA ILE A 162 4.64 11.96 9.32
C ILE A 162 6.11 12.38 9.40
N ALA A 163 6.39 13.63 9.79
CA ALA A 163 7.76 14.11 9.96
C ALA A 163 8.53 13.26 10.98
N THR A 164 7.90 12.92 12.09
CA THR A 164 8.47 12.03 13.11
C THR A 164 8.75 10.64 12.53
N ALA A 165 7.78 10.05 11.82
CA ALA A 165 7.94 8.73 11.20
C ALA A 165 9.08 8.69 10.15
N ILE A 166 9.26 9.78 9.39
CA ILE A 166 10.38 9.96 8.46
C ILE A 166 11.71 10.04 9.20
N ALA A 167 11.78 10.85 10.27
CA ALA A 167 12.99 11.04 11.05
C ALA A 167 13.45 9.77 11.78
N GLU A 168 12.51 9.03 12.35
CA GLU A 168 12.77 7.75 13.02
C GLU A 168 13.16 6.65 12.04
N ASN A 169 12.82 6.79 10.76
CA ASN A 169 13.12 5.82 9.70
C ASN A 169 12.81 4.38 10.09
N SER A 170 11.62 4.13 10.57
CA SER A 170 11.07 2.90 11.17
C SER A 170 11.45 1.56 10.47
N GLY A 171 12.75 1.30 10.27
CA GLY A 171 13.29 0.13 9.58
C GLY A 171 13.11 0.15 8.06
N GLY A 172 12.62 1.24 7.48
CA GLY A 172 12.34 1.39 6.06
C GLY A 172 13.55 1.77 5.19
N LEU A 173 13.32 1.86 3.91
CA LEU A 173 14.30 2.37 2.95
C LEU A 173 14.38 3.89 3.07
N LYS A 174 15.54 4.41 3.48
CA LYS A 174 15.75 5.86 3.63
C LYS A 174 15.45 6.61 2.34
N GLY A 175 14.59 7.62 2.43
CA GLY A 175 14.14 8.43 1.30
C GLY A 175 12.92 7.88 0.56
N PHE A 176 12.38 6.72 0.97
CA PHE A 176 11.18 6.11 0.39
C PHE A 176 10.20 5.73 1.48
N TYR A 177 9.06 6.38 1.52
CA TYR A 177 8.07 6.20 2.58
C TYR A 177 6.70 5.93 1.97
N MET A 178 6.10 4.80 2.29
CA MET A 178 4.77 4.41 1.84
C MET A 178 3.85 4.36 3.07
N PHE A 179 2.85 5.22 3.11
CA PHE A 179 1.92 5.31 4.22
C PHE A 179 0.58 4.65 3.88
N ARG A 180 0.11 3.79 4.78
CA ARG A 180 -1.27 3.34 4.76
C ARG A 180 -2.15 4.48 5.26
N ILE A 181 -3.15 4.85 4.45
CA ILE A 181 -4.11 5.90 4.75
C ILE A 181 -5.51 5.28 4.63
N VAL A 182 -6.28 5.27 5.69
CA VAL A 182 -7.62 4.67 5.70
C VAL A 182 -8.69 5.74 5.91
N TRP A 183 -8.60 6.50 6.99
CA TRP A 183 -9.64 7.45 7.39
C TRP A 183 -9.38 8.89 6.94
N THR A 184 -8.75 9.07 5.77
CA THR A 184 -8.30 10.39 5.30
C THR A 184 -8.67 10.58 3.84
N SER A 185 -9.43 11.65 3.55
CA SER A 185 -9.85 11.97 2.18
C SER A 185 -8.72 12.60 1.34
N PRO A 186 -8.80 12.60 0.01
CA PRO A 186 -7.88 13.32 -0.87
C PRO A 186 -7.69 14.79 -0.48
N THR A 187 -8.76 15.50 -0.12
CA THR A 187 -8.68 16.88 0.41
C THR A 187 -7.82 16.96 1.65
N GLN A 188 -8.06 16.10 2.63
CA GLN A 188 -7.30 16.07 3.87
C GLN A 188 -5.82 15.69 3.65
N ILE A 189 -5.54 14.81 2.69
CA ILE A 189 -4.16 14.49 2.30
C ILE A 189 -3.46 15.74 1.74
N LEU A 190 -4.11 16.51 0.87
CA LEU A 190 -3.54 17.76 0.35
C LEU A 190 -3.27 18.79 1.45
N GLU A 191 -4.20 18.94 2.39
CA GLU A 191 -4.04 19.83 3.55
C GLU A 191 -2.84 19.41 4.42
N MET A 192 -2.72 18.11 4.70
CA MET A 192 -1.59 17.56 5.45
C MET A 192 -0.27 17.77 4.70
N LEU A 193 -0.20 17.54 3.39
CA LEU A 193 1.02 17.77 2.60
C LEU A 193 1.42 19.24 2.56
N ALA A 194 0.44 20.15 2.50
CA ALA A 194 0.69 21.59 2.61
C ALA A 194 1.23 21.96 4.00
N ALA A 195 0.64 21.40 5.06
CA ALA A 195 1.12 21.60 6.42
C ALA A 195 2.54 21.04 6.60
N LEU A 196 2.85 19.87 6.04
CA LEU A 196 4.16 19.25 6.08
C LEU A 196 5.23 20.17 5.45
N ARG A 197 4.97 20.72 4.26
CA ARG A 197 5.88 21.67 3.61
C ARG A 197 6.13 22.94 4.42
N THR A 198 5.11 23.42 5.11
CA THR A 198 5.19 24.69 5.90
C THR A 198 5.87 24.49 7.23
N ARG A 199 5.58 23.39 7.92
CA ARG A 199 6.05 23.14 9.29
C ARG A 199 7.41 22.44 9.34
N HIS A 200 7.70 21.64 8.31
CA HIS A 200 8.91 20.82 8.19
C HIS A 200 9.61 21.08 6.85
N PRO A 201 10.05 22.34 6.60
CA PRO A 201 10.68 22.73 5.32
C PRO A 201 12.00 22.01 5.06
N GLU A 202 12.59 21.37 6.05
CA GLU A 202 13.76 20.50 5.92
C GLU A 202 13.44 19.16 5.23
N ILE A 203 12.16 18.78 5.16
CA ILE A 203 11.71 17.58 4.47
C ILE A 203 11.30 17.96 3.05
N ASP A 204 12.24 17.84 2.12
CA ASP A 204 11.93 17.94 0.68
C ASP A 204 11.38 16.60 0.19
N PHE A 205 10.16 16.60 -0.37
CA PHE A 205 9.47 15.38 -0.79
C PHE A 205 8.68 15.55 -2.07
N GLU A 206 8.54 14.46 -2.78
CA GLU A 206 7.66 14.29 -3.93
C GLU A 206 6.66 13.15 -3.67
N VAL A 207 5.40 13.33 -4.10
CA VAL A 207 4.39 12.27 -4.07
C VAL A 207 4.41 11.56 -5.42
N LEU A 208 4.71 10.28 -5.41
CA LEU A 208 4.86 9.47 -6.61
C LEU A 208 3.67 8.53 -6.81
N ASP A 209 3.35 8.22 -8.05
CA ASP A 209 2.52 7.06 -8.34
C ASP A 209 3.22 5.76 -7.90
N ILE A 210 2.42 4.73 -7.63
CA ILE A 210 2.93 3.50 -7.04
C ILE A 210 3.93 2.77 -7.95
N GLY A 211 3.76 2.86 -9.26
CA GLY A 211 4.67 2.24 -10.22
C GLY A 211 6.05 2.92 -10.21
N THR A 212 6.08 4.24 -10.27
CA THR A 212 7.30 5.04 -10.15
C THR A 212 7.96 4.83 -8.80
N PHE A 213 7.17 4.84 -7.71
CA PHE A 213 7.67 4.62 -6.36
C PHE A 213 8.42 3.28 -6.23
N TYR A 214 7.78 2.16 -6.61
CA TYR A 214 8.42 0.84 -6.51
C TYR A 214 9.62 0.68 -7.43
N ARG A 215 9.57 1.24 -8.64
CA ARG A 215 10.70 1.20 -9.57
C ARG A 215 11.91 1.92 -8.99
N LEU A 216 11.76 3.16 -8.53
CA LEU A 216 12.86 3.94 -7.95
C LEU A 216 13.38 3.33 -6.65
N ALA A 217 12.51 2.84 -5.78
CA ALA A 217 12.91 2.14 -4.57
C ALA A 217 13.69 0.85 -4.89
N GLY A 218 13.26 0.09 -5.90
CA GLY A 218 13.96 -1.09 -6.37
C GLY A 218 15.35 -0.78 -6.93
N GLU A 219 15.47 0.26 -7.72
CA GLU A 219 16.77 0.76 -8.25
C GLU A 219 17.70 1.19 -7.11
N ARG A 220 17.16 1.91 -6.12
CA ARG A 220 17.94 2.34 -4.93
C ARG A 220 18.42 1.15 -4.08
N LEU A 221 17.57 0.13 -3.91
CA LEU A 221 17.95 -1.10 -3.20
C LEU A 221 19.00 -1.90 -3.96
N ALA A 222 18.89 -1.99 -5.28
CA ALA A 222 19.86 -2.69 -6.12
C ALA A 222 21.23 -2.00 -6.16
N ALA A 223 21.27 -0.66 -6.05
CA ALA A 223 22.52 0.10 -5.99
C ALA A 223 23.28 -0.04 -4.66
N GLY A 224 22.65 -0.61 -3.63
CA GLY A 224 23.25 -0.73 -2.31
C GLY A 224 23.30 0.59 -1.52
N PRO A 225 23.90 0.59 -0.32
CA PRO A 225 24.08 1.80 0.45
C PRO A 225 24.94 2.80 -0.34
N ALA A 226 24.55 4.07 -0.33
CA ALA A 226 25.42 5.12 -0.85
C ALA A 226 26.69 5.15 -0.01
N SER A 227 27.84 4.97 -0.65
CA SER A 227 29.17 5.05 -0.05
C SER A 227 29.45 6.43 0.52
#